data_5051047096055b39e0f1067a1e5c77fe
#
_entry.id   5051047096055b39e0f1067a1e5c77fe
#
_cell.length_a   1.000
_cell.length_b   1.000
_cell.length_c   1.000
_cell.angle_alpha   90.00
_cell.angle_beta   90.00
_cell.angle_gamma   90.00
#
_symmetry.space_group_name_H-M   'P 1'
#
loop_
_entity.id
_entity.type
_entity.pdbx_description
1 polymer ?
#
loop_
_entity_poly.entity_id
_entity_poly.type
_entity_poly.pdbx_seq_one_letter_code
_entity_poly.pdbx_strand_id
1 'polypeptide(L)'
;YKKLDDELIRQYPDYWRADAPGLKAGKYMFKVEAVTDSTTASMVTPAVEVMSYDRSGYGFVNGTSSGAYNEDGTLKDNAVVLYITEDTKDTVSLDVVTGSKGAVTSCTGLQAILYGFKKGKDSRPLDVRLVGNITDLKSMDKGDIVIDGCKNGITFEGIGEDATANGWGLRVKGSSNVEIRNLAYMNCDSNEGDDVGLQQDNDHVWVHNCDFFYGHAGSDADQKKGDGALDTKTSTYVTHSYNHFYDTGKSNLQGMKSETTSNYITYHHNWYDHADSRCPRIRTCTVHVYN
;
A
#
# COMPACT_ATOMS: atom_id res chain seq x y z
N TYR A 1 12.13 19.88 -17.38
CA TYR A 1 11.58 19.67 -16.04
C TYR A 1 10.09 19.32 -16.13
N LYS A 2 9.64 18.38 -15.31
CA LYS A 2 8.21 18.09 -15.09
C LYS A 2 7.87 18.60 -13.68
N LYS A 3 6.79 19.38 -13.55
CA LYS A 3 6.29 19.82 -12.23
C LYS A 3 5.77 18.60 -11.48
N LEU A 4 6.08 18.50 -10.19
CA LEU A 4 5.43 17.56 -9.27
C LEU A 4 4.02 18.07 -8.93
N ASP A 5 3.14 17.16 -8.58
CA ASP A 5 1.84 17.52 -8.04
C ASP A 5 2.02 18.22 -6.69
N ASP A 6 1.14 19.16 -6.37
CA ASP A 6 1.31 20.01 -5.19
C ASP A 6 1.20 19.18 -3.89
N GLU A 7 0.44 18.10 -3.89
CA GLU A 7 0.30 17.16 -2.77
C GLU A 7 1.59 16.40 -2.43
N LEU A 8 2.54 16.34 -3.38
CA LEU A 8 3.86 15.75 -3.17
C LEU A 8 4.85 16.70 -2.50
N ILE A 9 4.46 17.97 -2.29
CA ILE A 9 5.31 18.99 -1.69
C ILE A 9 4.67 19.42 -0.37
N ARG A 10 5.31 19.07 0.74
CA ARG A 10 4.72 19.24 2.07
C ARG A 10 5.63 20.02 3.02
N GLN A 11 5.00 20.83 3.84
CA GLN A 11 5.66 21.52 4.94
C GLN A 11 5.60 20.65 6.20
N TYR A 12 6.77 20.35 6.76
CA TYR A 12 6.94 19.79 8.10
C TYR A 12 7.36 20.89 9.07
N PRO A 13 7.40 20.67 10.38
CA PRO A 13 7.68 21.74 11.35
C PRO A 13 8.97 22.52 11.05
N ASP A 14 10.02 21.85 10.60
CA ASP A 14 11.34 22.44 10.46
C ASP A 14 11.85 22.51 9.00
N TYR A 15 11.13 21.93 8.04
CA TYR A 15 11.58 21.86 6.65
C TYR A 15 10.43 21.62 5.66
N TRP A 16 10.74 21.81 4.39
CA TRP A 16 9.90 21.37 3.28
C TRP A 16 10.45 20.10 2.68
N ARG A 17 9.58 19.16 2.38
CA ARG A 17 9.87 17.91 1.71
C ARG A 17 9.11 17.79 0.42
N ALA A 18 9.76 17.26 -0.62
CA ALA A 18 9.12 16.88 -1.86
C ALA A 18 9.40 15.40 -2.15
N ASP A 19 8.37 14.64 -2.45
CA ASP A 19 8.46 13.25 -2.86
C ASP A 19 8.25 13.15 -4.37
N ALA A 20 9.00 12.30 -5.04
CA ALA A 20 8.94 12.14 -6.50
C ALA A 20 8.73 10.66 -6.87
N PRO A 21 7.54 10.08 -6.62
CA PRO A 21 7.24 8.71 -7.01
C PRO A 21 7.18 8.57 -8.54
N GLY A 22 7.36 7.35 -9.04
CA GLY A 22 7.25 7.07 -10.47
C GLY A 22 8.48 7.44 -11.29
N LEU A 23 9.64 7.49 -10.67
CA LEU A 23 10.92 7.62 -11.37
C LEU A 23 11.51 6.23 -11.63
N LYS A 24 11.95 5.98 -12.87
CA LYS A 24 12.78 4.81 -13.16
C LYS A 24 14.20 4.98 -12.64
N ALA A 25 14.96 3.90 -12.54
CA ALA A 25 16.37 3.99 -12.18
C ALA A 25 17.14 4.93 -13.13
N GLY A 26 17.96 5.81 -12.54
CA GLY A 26 18.71 6.82 -13.30
C GLY A 26 19.14 8.01 -12.46
N LYS A 27 19.75 9.00 -13.11
CA LYS A 27 20.20 10.23 -12.45
C LYS A 27 19.26 11.40 -12.76
N TYR A 28 18.85 12.08 -11.71
CA TYR A 28 17.89 13.19 -11.76
C TYR A 28 18.42 14.42 -11.06
N MET A 29 18.01 15.58 -11.52
CA MET A 29 18.19 16.85 -10.82
C MET A 29 16.82 17.47 -10.59
N PHE A 30 16.61 18.02 -9.41
CA PHE A 30 15.38 18.67 -9.03
C PHE A 30 15.57 20.18 -9.04
N LYS A 31 14.64 20.90 -9.66
CA LYS A 31 14.56 22.36 -9.56
C LYS A 31 13.54 22.69 -8.48
N VAL A 32 14.00 23.42 -7.46
CA VAL A 32 13.14 23.92 -6.38
C VAL A 32 12.89 25.41 -6.62
N GLU A 33 11.65 25.82 -6.56
CA GLU A 33 11.24 27.21 -6.69
C GLU A 33 10.48 27.63 -5.42
N ALA A 34 10.97 28.66 -4.76
CA ALA A 34 10.26 29.33 -3.67
C ALA A 34 9.61 30.60 -4.23
N VAL A 35 8.29 30.66 -4.15
CA VAL A 35 7.50 31.76 -4.71
C VAL A 35 6.82 32.51 -3.57
N THR A 36 7.00 33.82 -3.55
CA THR A 36 6.27 34.75 -2.68
C THR A 36 5.51 35.75 -3.55
N ASP A 37 4.68 36.57 -2.94
CA ASP A 37 3.90 37.60 -3.65
C ASP A 37 4.76 38.56 -4.48
N SER A 38 6.03 38.73 -4.15
CA SER A 38 6.90 39.71 -4.77
C SER A 38 8.19 39.18 -5.40
N THR A 39 8.56 37.90 -5.06
CA THR A 39 9.85 37.36 -5.52
C THR A 39 9.76 35.88 -5.82
N THR A 40 10.59 35.41 -6.73
CA THR A 40 10.83 33.97 -6.99
C THR A 40 12.32 33.69 -6.86
N ALA A 41 12.67 32.76 -6.00
CA ALA A 41 14.02 32.21 -5.91
C ALA A 41 14.03 30.78 -6.43
N SER A 42 15.08 30.37 -7.12
CA SER A 42 15.18 28.99 -7.59
C SER A 42 16.58 28.41 -7.38
N MET A 43 16.61 27.10 -7.16
CA MET A 43 17.85 26.33 -7.02
C MET A 43 17.68 24.99 -7.74
N VAL A 44 18.77 24.47 -8.28
CA VAL A 44 18.84 23.13 -8.85
C VAL A 44 19.72 22.26 -7.95
N THR A 45 19.25 21.09 -7.58
CA THR A 45 20.03 20.16 -6.76
C THR A 45 21.20 19.57 -7.54
N PRO A 46 22.24 19.05 -6.85
CA PRO A 46 23.13 18.09 -7.46
C PRO A 46 22.36 16.88 -8.02
N ALA A 47 22.99 16.12 -8.91
CA ALA A 47 22.39 14.91 -9.44
C ALA A 47 22.19 13.87 -8.32
N VAL A 48 20.98 13.36 -8.21
CA VAL A 48 20.58 12.29 -7.31
C VAL A 48 20.39 11.01 -8.12
N GLU A 49 20.94 9.90 -7.64
CA GLU A 49 20.77 8.59 -8.26
C GLU A 49 19.51 7.90 -7.69
N VAL A 50 18.61 7.53 -8.56
CA VAL A 50 17.42 6.73 -8.23
C VAL A 50 17.75 5.28 -8.57
N MET A 51 17.60 4.40 -7.59
CA MET A 51 17.80 2.95 -7.73
C MET A 51 16.48 2.28 -8.11
N SER A 52 16.56 1.15 -8.80
CA SER A 52 15.39 0.30 -9.00
C SER A 52 15.01 -0.44 -7.72
N TYR A 53 13.72 -0.69 -7.54
CA TYR A 53 13.27 -1.62 -6.51
C TYR A 53 13.75 -3.04 -6.79
N ASP A 54 14.06 -3.78 -5.74
CA ASP A 54 14.31 -5.21 -5.79
C ASP A 54 12.99 -5.97 -5.98
N ARG A 55 12.74 -6.40 -7.22
CA ARG A 55 11.57 -7.19 -7.62
C ARG A 55 11.85 -8.69 -7.60
N SER A 56 12.66 -9.16 -6.68
CA SER A 56 12.86 -10.59 -6.47
C SER A 56 11.67 -11.22 -5.72
N GLY A 57 11.56 -12.53 -5.80
CA GLY A 57 10.50 -13.28 -5.12
C GLY A 57 9.32 -13.68 -6.00
N TYR A 58 8.43 -14.46 -5.39
CA TYR A 58 7.31 -15.06 -6.12
C TYR A 58 6.29 -14.05 -6.65
N GLY A 59 6.17 -12.86 -6.08
CA GLY A 59 5.28 -11.82 -6.58
C GLY A 59 5.54 -11.39 -8.02
N PHE A 60 6.68 -11.80 -8.61
CA PHE A 60 7.09 -11.45 -9.97
C PHE A 60 7.32 -12.68 -10.87
N VAL A 61 6.93 -13.87 -10.42
CA VAL A 61 7.03 -15.11 -11.18
C VAL A 61 5.72 -15.35 -11.93
N ASN A 62 5.76 -15.46 -13.25
CA ASN A 62 4.60 -15.65 -14.13
C ASN A 62 3.58 -14.49 -14.14
N GLY A 63 3.96 -13.30 -13.68
CA GLY A 63 3.08 -12.15 -13.61
C GLY A 63 3.78 -10.95 -12.96
N THR A 64 3.01 -9.98 -12.50
CA THR A 64 3.53 -8.78 -11.86
C THR A 64 2.67 -8.34 -10.67
N SER A 65 3.34 -7.81 -9.65
CA SER A 65 2.72 -7.18 -8.48
C SER A 65 3.01 -5.67 -8.42
N SER A 66 3.30 -5.04 -9.56
CA SER A 66 3.69 -3.61 -9.61
C SER A 66 2.51 -2.63 -9.54
N GLY A 67 1.28 -3.13 -9.37
CA GLY A 67 0.10 -2.28 -9.20
C GLY A 67 -0.12 -1.29 -10.35
N ALA A 68 -0.17 -0.02 -10.02
CA ALA A 68 -0.34 1.08 -10.97
C ALA A 68 0.96 1.48 -11.68
N TYR A 69 2.08 0.84 -11.36
CA TYR A 69 3.39 1.15 -11.93
C TYR A 69 3.85 0.12 -12.95
N ASN A 70 4.74 0.53 -13.83
CA ASN A 70 5.50 -0.33 -14.72
C ASN A 70 6.67 -0.98 -13.95
N GLU A 71 7.26 -2.03 -14.51
CA GLU A 71 8.39 -2.73 -13.88
C GLU A 71 9.64 -1.85 -13.76
N ASP A 72 9.77 -0.80 -14.58
CA ASP A 72 10.86 0.17 -14.48
C ASP A 72 10.63 1.24 -13.39
N GLY A 73 9.50 1.19 -12.69
CA GLY A 73 9.12 2.10 -11.61
C GLY A 73 8.34 3.33 -12.06
N THR A 74 8.12 3.53 -13.36
CA THR A 74 7.29 4.64 -13.85
C THR A 74 5.80 4.36 -13.66
N LEU A 75 5.02 5.42 -13.37
CA LEU A 75 3.58 5.29 -13.33
C LEU A 75 3.04 4.93 -14.73
N LYS A 76 2.05 4.04 -14.81
CA LYS A 76 1.39 3.70 -16.08
C LYS A 76 0.65 4.92 -16.63
N ASP A 77 0.73 5.13 -17.95
CA ASP A 77 0.20 6.34 -18.62
C ASP A 77 -1.30 6.59 -18.36
N ASN A 78 -2.08 5.52 -18.16
CA ASN A 78 -3.52 5.60 -17.92
C ASN A 78 -3.90 5.40 -16.44
N ALA A 79 -2.94 5.40 -15.53
CA ALA A 79 -3.21 5.26 -14.11
C ALA A 79 -3.96 6.48 -13.57
N VAL A 80 -4.93 6.21 -12.72
CA VAL A 80 -5.61 7.23 -11.93
C VAL A 80 -4.87 7.40 -10.61
N VAL A 81 -4.54 8.62 -10.24
CA VAL A 81 -3.90 8.95 -8.97
C VAL A 81 -4.92 9.63 -8.06
N LEU A 82 -5.05 9.12 -6.84
CA LEU A 82 -5.88 9.70 -5.78
C LEU A 82 -5.01 10.10 -4.60
N TYR A 83 -5.09 11.35 -4.19
CA TYR A 83 -4.48 11.82 -2.95
C TYR A 83 -5.51 11.80 -1.83
N ILE A 84 -5.20 11.08 -0.76
CA ILE A 84 -6.03 10.92 0.42
C ILE A 84 -5.34 11.58 1.60
N THR A 85 -5.93 12.66 2.08
CA THR A 85 -5.50 13.36 3.30
C THR A 85 -6.55 13.17 4.40
N GLU A 86 -6.23 13.53 5.63
CA GLU A 86 -7.21 13.53 6.73
C GLU A 86 -8.46 14.35 6.39
N ASP A 87 -8.30 15.45 5.64
CA ASP A 87 -9.42 16.32 5.26
C ASP A 87 -10.24 15.78 4.08
N THR A 88 -9.61 15.01 3.17
CA THR A 88 -10.27 14.56 1.93
C THR A 88 -10.71 13.11 1.94
N LYS A 89 -10.32 12.33 2.93
CA LYS A 89 -10.54 10.87 3.02
C LYS A 89 -11.98 10.42 2.76
N ASP A 90 -12.96 11.20 3.19
CA ASP A 90 -14.39 10.90 3.06
C ASP A 90 -15.08 11.66 1.91
N THR A 91 -14.40 12.62 1.29
CA THR A 91 -15.00 13.51 0.28
C THR A 91 -14.38 13.38 -1.10
N VAL A 92 -13.22 12.72 -1.21
CA VAL A 92 -12.59 12.43 -2.50
C VAL A 92 -13.58 11.70 -3.41
N SER A 93 -13.67 12.12 -4.67
CA SER A 93 -14.63 11.55 -5.61
C SER A 93 -13.93 11.18 -6.93
N LEU A 94 -14.39 10.09 -7.52
CA LEU A 94 -13.91 9.59 -8.80
C LEU A 94 -15.05 8.98 -9.60
N ASP A 95 -15.10 9.30 -10.87
CA ASP A 95 -15.96 8.63 -11.82
C ASP A 95 -15.32 7.30 -12.27
N VAL A 96 -16.00 6.20 -11.98
CA VAL A 96 -15.52 4.83 -12.19
C VAL A 96 -16.45 4.10 -13.15
N VAL A 97 -15.88 3.38 -14.11
CA VAL A 97 -16.66 2.51 -15.01
C VAL A 97 -17.10 1.26 -14.25
N THR A 98 -18.38 1.19 -13.90
CA THR A 98 -18.96 0.09 -13.12
C THR A 98 -19.84 -0.85 -13.94
N GLY A 99 -20.30 -0.40 -15.10
CA GLY A 99 -21.23 -1.12 -15.95
C GLY A 99 -20.59 -1.79 -17.16
N SER A 100 -21.16 -2.92 -17.60
CA SER A 100 -20.64 -3.73 -18.72
C SER A 100 -20.68 -3.05 -20.09
N LYS A 101 -21.41 -1.94 -20.22
CA LYS A 101 -21.48 -1.11 -21.43
C LYS A 101 -20.79 0.24 -21.27
N GLY A 102 -19.83 0.36 -20.33
CA GLY A 102 -19.16 1.59 -20.04
C GLY A 102 -19.96 2.58 -19.16
N ALA A 103 -21.00 2.11 -18.50
CA ALA A 103 -21.75 2.97 -17.57
C ALA A 103 -20.84 3.40 -16.40
N VAL A 104 -20.88 4.69 -16.13
CA VAL A 104 -20.03 5.35 -15.13
C VAL A 104 -20.84 5.62 -13.86
N THR A 105 -20.22 5.44 -12.71
CA THR A 105 -20.75 5.79 -11.39
C THR A 105 -19.79 6.78 -10.74
N SER A 106 -20.33 7.88 -10.23
CA SER A 106 -19.54 8.79 -9.39
C SER A 106 -19.46 8.22 -7.98
N CYS A 107 -18.26 7.81 -7.58
CA CYS A 107 -17.97 7.20 -6.28
C CYS A 107 -17.35 8.24 -5.36
N THR A 108 -17.89 8.40 -4.15
CA THR A 108 -17.38 9.35 -3.14
C THR A 108 -16.91 8.61 -1.88
N GLY A 109 -15.71 8.94 -1.44
CA GLY A 109 -14.99 8.27 -0.35
C GLY A 109 -14.16 7.07 -0.84
N LEU A 110 -13.04 6.83 -0.16
CA LEU A 110 -12.06 5.83 -0.59
C LEU A 110 -12.67 4.44 -0.80
N GLN A 111 -13.47 3.94 0.15
CA GLN A 111 -14.05 2.60 0.04
C GLN A 111 -15.03 2.48 -1.15
N ALA A 112 -15.84 3.52 -1.41
CA ALA A 112 -16.77 3.51 -2.53
C ALA A 112 -16.03 3.49 -3.87
N ILE A 113 -14.92 4.22 -3.98
CA ILE A 113 -14.05 4.21 -5.16
C ILE A 113 -13.46 2.80 -5.38
N LEU A 114 -12.88 2.20 -4.35
CA LEU A 114 -12.33 0.83 -4.45
C LEU A 114 -13.39 -0.21 -4.83
N TYR A 115 -14.61 -0.09 -4.32
CA TYR A 115 -15.72 -0.94 -4.76
C TYR A 115 -16.14 -0.68 -6.22
N GLY A 116 -15.97 0.54 -6.71
CA GLY A 116 -16.16 0.86 -8.12
C GLY A 116 -15.22 0.07 -9.04
N PHE A 117 -13.98 -0.14 -8.62
CA PHE A 117 -12.99 -0.94 -9.36
C PHE A 117 -13.18 -2.46 -9.22
N LYS A 118 -14.07 -2.90 -8.35
CA LYS A 118 -14.40 -4.32 -8.19
C LYS A 118 -14.87 -4.93 -9.51
N LYS A 119 -14.41 -6.14 -9.82
CA LYS A 119 -14.71 -6.89 -11.05
C LYS A 119 -14.05 -6.33 -12.32
N GLY A 120 -13.12 -5.39 -12.21
CA GLY A 120 -12.28 -4.94 -13.32
C GLY A 120 -13.02 -4.34 -14.51
N LYS A 121 -14.16 -3.67 -14.29
CA LYS A 121 -14.88 -2.96 -15.37
C LYS A 121 -14.16 -1.69 -15.78
N ASP A 122 -13.61 -0.97 -14.84
CA ASP A 122 -12.67 0.10 -15.10
C ASP A 122 -11.30 -0.52 -15.37
N SER A 123 -10.76 -0.28 -16.54
CA SER A 123 -9.47 -0.85 -16.94
C SER A 123 -8.26 -0.02 -16.52
N ARG A 124 -8.50 1.16 -15.95
CA ARG A 124 -7.42 2.02 -15.48
C ARG A 124 -6.78 1.42 -14.24
N PRO A 125 -5.45 1.38 -14.13
CA PRO A 125 -4.79 1.15 -12.85
C PRO A 125 -5.11 2.29 -11.87
N LEU A 126 -5.11 1.98 -10.58
CA LEU A 126 -5.39 2.96 -9.53
C LEU A 126 -4.20 3.07 -8.58
N ASP A 127 -3.73 4.29 -8.39
CA ASP A 127 -2.70 4.64 -7.41
C ASP A 127 -3.33 5.47 -6.29
N VAL A 128 -3.44 4.89 -5.11
CA VAL A 128 -3.99 5.52 -3.90
C VAL A 128 -2.83 5.99 -3.05
N ARG A 129 -2.69 7.29 -2.91
CA ARG A 129 -1.61 7.95 -2.17
C ARG A 129 -2.13 8.53 -0.85
N LEU A 130 -1.75 7.91 0.25
CA LEU A 130 -2.02 8.44 1.58
C LEU A 130 -1.00 9.53 1.91
N VAL A 131 -1.50 10.66 2.38
CA VAL A 131 -0.69 11.83 2.74
C VAL A 131 -0.95 12.18 4.19
N GLY A 132 0.02 11.93 5.05
CA GLY A 132 -0.08 12.15 6.48
C GLY A 132 -0.83 11.04 7.24
N ASN A 133 -1.18 11.31 8.47
CA ASN A 133 -1.88 10.39 9.37
C ASN A 133 -3.37 10.37 9.07
N ILE A 134 -3.91 9.24 8.63
CA ILE A 134 -5.31 9.06 8.25
C ILE A 134 -6.02 8.25 9.32
N THR A 135 -7.02 8.85 9.94
CA THR A 135 -7.84 8.26 11.00
C THR A 135 -9.30 8.14 10.56
N ASP A 136 -10.10 7.39 11.29
CA ASP A 136 -11.59 7.43 11.29
C ASP A 136 -12.28 7.61 9.93
N LEU A 137 -12.02 6.73 8.97
CA LEU A 137 -12.78 6.73 7.72
C LEU A 137 -14.25 6.34 7.96
N LYS A 138 -15.18 7.10 7.41
CA LYS A 138 -16.63 6.90 7.63
C LYS A 138 -17.18 5.64 6.98
N SER A 139 -16.61 5.22 5.87
CA SER A 139 -17.11 4.10 5.08
C SER A 139 -16.06 3.00 4.99
N MET A 140 -16.04 2.14 5.99
CA MET A 140 -15.20 0.95 6.05
C MET A 140 -16.06 -0.32 6.10
N ASP A 141 -15.50 -1.45 5.70
CA ASP A 141 -16.11 -2.76 5.90
C ASP A 141 -15.57 -3.39 7.20
N LYS A 142 -16.31 -3.24 8.29
CA LYS A 142 -15.98 -3.79 9.62
C LYS A 142 -14.63 -3.29 10.17
N GLY A 143 -14.29 -2.04 9.91
CA GLY A 143 -13.04 -1.44 10.36
C GLY A 143 -11.88 -1.56 9.38
N ASP A 144 -12.10 -2.17 8.21
CA ASP A 144 -11.11 -2.27 7.14
C ASP A 144 -11.48 -1.44 5.92
N ILE A 145 -10.49 -0.91 5.25
CA ILE A 145 -10.58 -0.55 3.84
C ILE A 145 -10.33 -1.81 3.01
N VAL A 146 -11.18 -2.08 2.02
CA VAL A 146 -11.16 -3.35 1.29
C VAL A 146 -10.88 -3.15 -0.20
N ILE A 147 -9.82 -3.78 -0.69
CA ILE A 147 -9.55 -3.98 -2.12
C ILE A 147 -10.15 -5.34 -2.50
N ASP A 148 -11.27 -5.35 -3.21
CA ASP A 148 -12.05 -6.56 -3.48
C ASP A 148 -12.22 -6.81 -4.98
N GLY A 149 -11.69 -7.93 -5.48
CA GLY A 149 -11.89 -8.38 -6.84
C GLY A 149 -11.28 -7.46 -7.91
N CYS A 150 -10.30 -6.63 -7.55
CA CYS A 150 -9.61 -5.73 -8.46
C CYS A 150 -8.51 -6.46 -9.22
N LYS A 151 -8.47 -6.29 -10.55
CA LYS A 151 -7.59 -7.07 -11.45
C LYS A 151 -6.67 -6.23 -12.33
N ASN A 152 -6.86 -4.92 -12.40
CA ASN A 152 -6.19 -4.06 -13.37
C ASN A 152 -4.98 -3.28 -12.80
N GLY A 153 -4.55 -3.64 -11.61
CA GLY A 153 -3.43 -3.02 -10.91
C GLY A 153 -3.88 -1.94 -9.94
N ILE A 154 -3.57 -2.16 -8.66
CA ILE A 154 -3.76 -1.16 -7.60
C ILE A 154 -2.46 -1.01 -6.85
N THR A 155 -2.00 0.23 -6.69
CA THR A 155 -0.98 0.60 -5.72
C THR A 155 -1.63 1.37 -4.59
N PHE A 156 -1.28 1.01 -3.36
CA PHE A 156 -1.66 1.70 -2.14
C PHE A 156 -0.37 2.15 -1.45
N GLU A 157 -0.09 3.45 -1.51
CA GLU A 157 1.21 3.96 -1.09
C GLU A 157 1.13 5.18 -0.18
N GLY A 158 2.14 5.33 0.64
CA GLY A 158 2.33 6.52 1.47
C GLY A 158 3.23 7.55 0.82
N ILE A 159 2.89 8.82 1.00
CA ILE A 159 3.67 9.97 0.58
C ILE A 159 4.21 10.69 1.81
N GLY A 160 5.51 10.92 1.82
CA GLY A 160 6.19 11.53 2.96
C GLY A 160 6.68 10.50 3.99
N GLU A 161 6.98 10.97 5.17
CA GLU A 161 7.52 10.16 6.28
C GLU A 161 6.49 9.87 7.38
N ASP A 162 5.28 10.39 7.23
CA ASP A 162 4.21 10.32 8.22
C ASP A 162 2.92 9.67 7.69
N ALA A 163 2.98 9.09 6.48
CA ALA A 163 1.83 8.44 5.88
C ALA A 163 1.42 7.21 6.68
N THR A 164 0.31 7.29 7.38
CA THR A 164 -0.12 6.30 8.36
C THR A 164 -1.60 5.96 8.22
N ALA A 165 -1.90 4.66 8.16
CA ALA A 165 -3.22 4.11 8.41
C ALA A 165 -3.35 3.90 9.94
N ASN A 166 -4.14 4.75 10.61
CA ASN A 166 -4.22 4.78 12.06
C ASN A 166 -5.62 4.41 12.54
N GLY A 167 -5.74 3.28 13.20
CA GLY A 167 -7.00 2.78 13.74
C GLY A 167 -7.79 1.86 12.80
N TRP A 168 -7.32 1.63 11.58
CA TRP A 168 -7.99 0.80 10.59
C TRP A 168 -7.02 -0.07 9.80
N GLY A 169 -7.53 -1.17 9.25
CA GLY A 169 -6.76 -2.13 8.47
C GLY A 169 -7.03 -2.03 6.97
N LEU A 170 -6.14 -2.64 6.19
CA LEU A 170 -6.29 -2.81 4.74
C LEU A 170 -6.46 -4.29 4.41
N ARG A 171 -7.63 -4.66 3.88
CA ARG A 171 -7.91 -6.04 3.49
C ARG A 171 -7.95 -6.19 1.97
N VAL A 172 -7.13 -7.10 1.44
CA VAL A 172 -7.09 -7.43 0.01
C VAL A 172 -7.69 -8.81 -0.18
N LYS A 173 -8.69 -8.93 -1.04
CA LYS A 173 -9.34 -10.21 -1.35
C LYS A 173 -9.71 -10.35 -2.82
N GLY A 174 -9.51 -11.55 -3.35
CA GLY A 174 -9.87 -11.90 -4.72
C GLY A 174 -9.25 -10.98 -5.78
N SER A 175 -8.15 -10.32 -5.46
CA SER A 175 -7.52 -9.29 -6.29
C SER A 175 -6.20 -9.77 -6.89
N SER A 176 -5.73 -9.11 -7.93
CA SER A 176 -4.43 -9.41 -8.53
C SER A 176 -3.70 -8.14 -8.96
N ASN A 177 -2.37 -8.24 -9.05
CA ASN A 177 -1.49 -7.13 -9.36
C ASN A 177 -1.68 -5.96 -8.39
N VAL A 178 -1.42 -6.23 -7.10
CA VAL A 178 -1.56 -5.26 -6.01
C VAL A 178 -0.19 -4.97 -5.41
N GLU A 179 0.15 -3.70 -5.27
CA GLU A 179 1.35 -3.22 -4.59
C GLU A 179 0.94 -2.36 -3.38
N ILE A 180 1.52 -2.65 -2.22
CA ILE A 180 1.31 -1.89 -0.98
C ILE A 180 2.69 -1.47 -0.48
N ARG A 181 2.93 -0.17 -0.33
CA ARG A 181 4.26 0.31 -0.01
C ARG A 181 4.32 1.63 0.76
N ASN A 182 5.44 1.84 1.43
CA ASN A 182 5.81 3.11 2.07
C ASN A 182 4.74 3.67 3.01
N LEU A 183 4.08 2.79 3.75
CA LEU A 183 3.00 3.11 4.68
C LEU A 183 3.31 2.61 6.08
N ALA A 184 2.91 3.38 7.07
CA ALA A 184 2.81 2.92 8.44
C ALA A 184 1.37 2.44 8.73
N TYR A 185 1.27 1.35 9.49
CA TYR A 185 0.01 0.82 10.03
C TYR A 185 0.11 0.77 11.55
N MET A 186 -0.90 1.29 12.22
CA MET A 186 -0.93 1.27 13.67
C MET A 186 -2.36 1.32 14.22
N ASN A 187 -2.53 0.85 15.44
CA ASN A 187 -3.79 0.94 16.18
C ASN A 187 -4.99 0.30 15.47
N CYS A 188 -4.79 -0.67 14.60
CA CYS A 188 -5.89 -1.29 13.88
C CYS A 188 -6.93 -1.86 14.84
N ASP A 189 -8.17 -1.42 14.71
CA ASP A 189 -9.35 -1.85 15.49
C ASP A 189 -10.45 -2.37 14.54
N SER A 190 -10.07 -3.29 13.67
CA SER A 190 -11.02 -3.97 12.76
C SER A 190 -11.51 -5.29 13.36
N ASN A 191 -12.58 -5.83 12.76
CA ASN A 191 -13.10 -7.14 13.19
C ASN A 191 -12.14 -8.30 12.88
N GLU A 192 -11.30 -8.16 11.84
CA GLU A 192 -10.25 -9.15 11.52
C GLU A 192 -9.03 -8.96 12.42
N GLY A 193 -8.78 -7.72 12.89
CA GLY A 193 -7.66 -7.37 13.75
C GLY A 193 -6.33 -7.21 13.03
N ASP A 194 -6.26 -7.51 11.74
CA ASP A 194 -5.03 -7.42 10.95
C ASP A 194 -4.79 -5.99 10.45
N ASP A 195 -3.57 -5.46 10.55
CA ASP A 195 -3.20 -4.19 9.92
C ASP A 195 -3.28 -4.30 8.38
N VAL A 196 -2.72 -5.39 7.83
CA VAL A 196 -2.89 -5.78 6.42
C VAL A 196 -3.23 -7.27 6.34
N GLY A 197 -4.41 -7.57 5.81
CA GLY A 197 -4.88 -8.94 5.59
C GLY A 197 -5.00 -9.28 4.10
N LEU A 198 -4.18 -10.21 3.61
CA LEU A 198 -4.32 -10.79 2.27
C LEU A 198 -5.10 -12.09 2.39
N GLN A 199 -6.29 -12.17 1.78
CA GLN A 199 -7.15 -13.34 1.94
C GLN A 199 -8.08 -13.57 0.74
N GLN A 200 -8.62 -14.78 0.61
CA GLN A 200 -9.61 -15.14 -0.41
C GLN A 200 -9.11 -15.00 -1.86
N ASP A 201 -8.10 -15.81 -2.20
CA ASP A 201 -7.64 -16.04 -3.57
C ASP A 201 -7.03 -14.81 -4.26
N ASN A 202 -6.15 -14.10 -3.57
CA ASN A 202 -5.31 -13.10 -4.22
C ASN A 202 -4.22 -13.76 -5.04
N ASP A 203 -3.79 -13.02 -6.05
CA ASP A 203 -2.76 -13.45 -6.99
C ASP A 203 -1.86 -12.27 -7.37
N HIS A 204 -0.55 -12.41 -7.22
CA HIS A 204 0.44 -11.35 -7.43
C HIS A 204 0.21 -10.11 -6.55
N VAL A 205 0.67 -10.21 -5.30
CA VAL A 205 0.66 -9.11 -4.32
C VAL A 205 2.07 -8.85 -3.81
N TRP A 206 2.44 -7.59 -3.72
CA TRP A 206 3.70 -7.15 -3.16
C TRP A 206 3.47 -6.14 -2.03
N VAL A 207 3.93 -6.48 -0.83
CA VAL A 207 3.90 -5.58 0.33
C VAL A 207 5.33 -5.28 0.72
N HIS A 208 5.72 -4.00 0.64
CA HIS A 208 7.12 -3.65 0.86
C HIS A 208 7.33 -2.24 1.41
N ASN A 209 8.47 -2.05 2.07
CA ASN A 209 8.85 -0.77 2.66
C ASN A 209 7.74 -0.18 3.56
N CYS A 210 7.03 -1.04 4.27
CA CYS A 210 5.98 -0.65 5.22
C CYS A 210 6.47 -0.81 6.65
N ASP A 211 5.94 0.03 7.54
CA ASP A 211 6.15 -0.05 8.97
C ASP A 211 4.87 -0.54 9.66
N PHE A 212 4.99 -1.61 10.43
CA PHE A 212 3.89 -2.18 11.22
C PHE A 212 4.20 -1.99 12.69
N PHE A 213 3.38 -1.22 13.38
CA PHE A 213 3.58 -0.91 14.78
C PHE A 213 2.50 -1.52 15.64
N TYR A 214 2.89 -1.80 16.90
CA TYR A 214 1.94 -2.00 17.95
C TYR A 214 1.02 -0.78 18.08
N GLY A 215 -0.24 -1.04 18.27
CA GLY A 215 -1.22 -0.03 18.55
C GLY A 215 -2.02 -0.35 19.81
N HIS A 216 -3.32 -0.16 19.77
CA HIS A 216 -4.20 -0.61 20.82
C HIS A 216 -4.25 -2.14 20.85
N ALA A 217 -4.46 -2.70 22.05
CA ALA A 217 -4.95 -4.07 22.16
C ALA A 217 -6.33 -4.08 21.51
N GLY A 218 -6.37 -4.38 20.22
CA GLY A 218 -7.55 -4.25 19.39
C GLY A 218 -8.71 -5.15 19.79
N SER A 219 -9.70 -5.21 18.92
CA SER A 219 -10.90 -6.05 19.10
C SER A 219 -10.59 -7.55 19.20
N ASP A 220 -9.48 -8.02 18.67
CA ASP A 220 -8.96 -9.36 18.93
C ASP A 220 -8.12 -9.38 20.21
N ALA A 221 -8.80 -9.54 21.32
CA ALA A 221 -8.24 -9.45 22.66
C ALA A 221 -7.35 -10.62 23.09
N ASP A 222 -7.00 -11.55 22.21
CA ASP A 222 -6.09 -12.65 22.57
C ASP A 222 -4.63 -12.21 22.67
N GLN A 223 -4.32 -11.02 22.17
CA GLN A 223 -3.01 -10.38 22.26
C GLN A 223 -3.14 -8.93 22.69
N LYS A 224 -2.27 -8.48 23.60
CA LYS A 224 -2.24 -7.09 24.06
C LYS A 224 -1.74 -6.10 23.00
N LYS A 225 -1.06 -6.61 21.98
CA LYS A 225 -0.43 -5.85 20.91
C LYS A 225 -1.07 -6.08 19.55
N GLY A 226 -2.37 -6.25 19.49
CA GLY A 226 -3.12 -6.51 18.27
C GLY A 226 -3.07 -7.97 17.80
N ASP A 227 -3.76 -8.31 16.69
CA ASP A 227 -3.72 -9.61 16.07
C ASP A 227 -2.62 -9.71 15.02
N GLY A 228 -2.89 -9.86 13.75
CA GLY A 228 -1.88 -9.98 12.69
C GLY A 228 -1.43 -8.63 12.15
N ALA A 229 -0.13 -8.34 12.11
CA ALA A 229 0.33 -7.14 11.44
C ALA A 229 0.23 -7.29 9.92
N LEU A 230 0.68 -8.43 9.37
CA LEU A 230 0.58 -8.73 7.94
C LEU A 230 0.30 -10.21 7.74
N ASP A 231 -0.96 -10.57 7.62
CA ASP A 231 -1.40 -11.95 7.45
C ASP A 231 -1.70 -12.29 5.99
N THR A 232 -1.28 -13.48 5.56
CA THR A 232 -1.51 -13.97 4.19
C THR A 232 -2.20 -15.32 4.23
N LYS A 233 -3.44 -15.34 3.75
CA LYS A 233 -4.35 -16.51 3.77
C LYS A 233 -4.88 -16.75 2.36
N THR A 234 -4.86 -17.99 1.87
CA THR A 234 -5.39 -18.39 0.53
C THR A 234 -4.97 -17.45 -0.60
N SER A 235 -3.71 -17.09 -0.66
CA SER A 235 -3.14 -16.20 -1.67
C SER A 235 -1.88 -16.82 -2.26
N THR A 236 -1.57 -16.52 -3.52
CA THR A 236 -0.41 -17.06 -4.21
C THR A 236 0.37 -15.98 -4.94
N TYR A 237 1.63 -16.27 -5.28
CA TYR A 237 2.55 -15.31 -5.89
C TYR A 237 2.65 -14.00 -5.12
N VAL A 238 3.01 -14.12 -3.83
CA VAL A 238 3.12 -12.97 -2.91
C VAL A 238 4.57 -12.76 -2.52
N THR A 239 4.97 -11.50 -2.44
CA THR A 239 6.27 -11.10 -1.86
C THR A 239 6.05 -10.08 -0.75
N HIS A 240 6.67 -10.35 0.41
CA HIS A 240 6.80 -9.41 1.53
C HIS A 240 8.26 -9.05 1.67
N SER A 241 8.62 -7.78 1.47
CA SER A 241 10.03 -7.39 1.47
C SER A 241 10.29 -6.01 2.05
N TYR A 242 11.43 -5.86 2.72
CA TYR A 242 11.85 -4.58 3.28
C TYR A 242 10.84 -3.94 4.23
N ASN A 243 10.02 -4.76 4.92
CA ASN A 243 9.07 -4.28 5.92
C ASN A 243 9.73 -4.29 7.31
N HIS A 244 9.29 -3.36 8.13
CA HIS A 244 9.68 -3.27 9.52
C HIS A 244 8.48 -3.59 10.42
N PHE A 245 8.64 -4.60 11.28
CA PHE A 245 7.65 -4.99 12.27
C PHE A 245 8.19 -4.61 13.65
N TYR A 246 7.63 -3.58 14.23
CA TYR A 246 8.09 -3.03 15.51
C TYR A 246 7.06 -3.27 16.61
N ASP A 247 7.48 -3.92 17.68
CA ASP A 247 6.68 -4.20 18.89
C ASP A 247 5.32 -4.87 18.60
N THR A 248 5.27 -5.72 17.57
CA THR A 248 4.05 -6.43 17.16
C THR A 248 3.81 -7.67 17.99
N GLY A 249 2.55 -7.95 18.35
CA GLY A 249 2.17 -9.17 19.07
C GLY A 249 2.21 -10.42 18.19
N LYS A 250 1.57 -10.35 17.00
CA LYS A 250 1.54 -11.39 15.98
C LYS A 250 1.90 -10.77 14.64
N SER A 251 3.15 -10.93 14.17
CA SER A 251 3.63 -10.23 12.98
C SER A 251 3.03 -10.78 11.68
N ASN A 252 3.27 -12.06 11.37
CA ASN A 252 2.83 -12.65 10.10
C ASN A 252 2.28 -14.05 10.27
N LEU A 253 1.02 -14.29 9.97
CA LEU A 253 0.50 -15.62 9.71
C LEU A 253 0.60 -15.91 8.21
N GLN A 254 1.29 -16.95 7.84
CA GLN A 254 1.36 -17.44 6.48
C GLN A 254 0.62 -18.75 6.34
N GLY A 255 -0.49 -18.70 5.62
CA GLY A 255 -1.33 -19.84 5.32
C GLY A 255 -2.34 -20.20 6.41
N MET A 256 -3.33 -20.96 6.02
CA MET A 256 -4.38 -21.52 6.87
C MET A 256 -4.42 -23.05 6.75
N LYS A 257 -5.26 -23.70 7.53
CA LYS A 257 -5.47 -25.16 7.47
C LYS A 257 -5.89 -25.65 6.07
N SER A 258 -6.58 -24.81 5.31
CA SER A 258 -7.07 -25.11 3.96
C SER A 258 -6.09 -24.73 2.84
N GLU A 259 -4.92 -24.23 3.18
CA GLU A 259 -3.92 -23.84 2.18
C GLU A 259 -3.35 -25.04 1.43
N THR A 260 -2.71 -24.76 0.32
CA THR A 260 -2.05 -25.75 -0.55
C THR A 260 -0.58 -25.42 -0.71
N THR A 261 0.22 -26.41 -1.13
CA THR A 261 1.62 -26.21 -1.49
C THR A 261 1.81 -25.41 -2.79
N SER A 262 0.72 -25.11 -3.50
CA SER A 262 0.73 -24.26 -4.70
C SER A 262 0.63 -22.76 -4.40
N ASN A 263 0.51 -22.40 -3.14
CA ASN A 263 0.61 -21.01 -2.70
C ASN A 263 2.09 -20.65 -2.52
N TYR A 264 2.60 -19.77 -3.40
CA TYR A 264 4.01 -19.40 -3.49
C TYR A 264 4.23 -18.04 -2.84
N ILE A 265 4.99 -17.99 -1.75
CA ILE A 265 5.16 -16.80 -0.94
C ILE A 265 6.64 -16.56 -0.67
N THR A 266 7.11 -15.33 -0.81
CA THR A 266 8.48 -14.92 -0.46
C THR A 266 8.48 -13.91 0.67
N TYR A 267 9.37 -14.10 1.62
CA TYR A 267 9.76 -13.12 2.64
C TYR A 267 11.25 -12.83 2.49
N HIS A 268 11.62 -11.56 2.28
CA HIS A 268 13.03 -11.18 2.25
C HIS A 268 13.28 -9.76 2.77
N HIS A 269 14.45 -9.54 3.37
CA HIS A 269 14.86 -8.23 3.91
C HIS A 269 13.83 -7.61 4.87
N ASN A 270 13.04 -8.42 5.58
CA ASN A 270 12.12 -7.90 6.59
C ASN A 270 12.83 -7.83 7.94
N TRP A 271 12.54 -6.77 8.69
CA TRP A 271 13.10 -6.56 10.02
C TRP A 271 12.01 -6.76 11.08
N TYR A 272 12.23 -7.73 11.97
CA TYR A 272 11.36 -8.01 13.12
C TYR A 272 12.05 -7.50 14.37
N ASP A 273 11.56 -6.38 14.89
CA ASP A 273 12.12 -5.69 16.04
C ASP A 273 11.12 -5.71 17.21
N HIS A 274 11.49 -6.36 18.30
CA HIS A 274 10.63 -6.59 19.48
C HIS A 274 9.29 -7.27 19.16
N ALA A 275 9.25 -8.11 18.13
CA ALA A 275 8.05 -8.86 17.76
C ALA A 275 7.89 -10.08 18.67
N ASP A 276 6.69 -10.28 19.22
CA ASP A 276 6.45 -11.36 20.19
C ASP A 276 6.34 -12.73 19.51
N SER A 277 5.71 -12.79 18.32
CA SER A 277 5.48 -14.08 17.63
C SER A 277 5.20 -13.90 16.12
N ARG A 278 5.19 -15.03 15.41
CA ARG A 278 4.86 -15.14 13.97
C ARG A 278 5.80 -14.33 13.06
N CYS A 279 7.10 -14.64 13.09
CA CYS A 279 8.13 -13.90 12.34
C CYS A 279 8.78 -14.72 11.19
N PRO A 280 8.08 -15.27 10.19
CA PRO A 280 6.64 -15.57 10.10
C PRO A 280 6.23 -16.92 10.73
N ARG A 281 4.95 -17.12 11.02
CA ARG A 281 4.36 -18.43 11.32
C ARG A 281 3.84 -19.07 10.04
N ILE A 282 4.50 -20.10 9.57
CA ILE A 282 4.20 -20.78 8.31
C ILE A 282 3.31 -22.01 8.56
N ARG A 283 2.28 -22.16 7.75
CA ARG A 283 1.43 -23.35 7.64
C ARG A 283 1.61 -23.99 6.26
N THR A 284 0.60 -24.65 5.72
CA THR A 284 0.68 -25.37 4.43
C THR A 284 0.82 -24.42 3.25
N CYS A 285 2.04 -24.12 2.83
CA CYS A 285 2.37 -23.26 1.68
C CYS A 285 3.77 -23.61 1.16
N THR A 286 4.12 -23.13 -0.03
CA THR A 286 5.50 -23.07 -0.51
C THR A 286 6.07 -21.71 -0.18
N VAL A 287 6.98 -21.64 0.77
CA VAL A 287 7.54 -20.38 1.27
C VAL A 287 9.05 -20.34 1.07
N HIS A 288 9.52 -19.21 0.58
CA HIS A 288 10.92 -18.88 0.45
C HIS A 288 11.25 -17.70 1.39
N VAL A 289 12.15 -17.92 2.33
CA VAL A 289 12.60 -16.89 3.30
C VAL A 289 14.09 -16.73 3.17
N TYR A 290 14.57 -15.49 3.00
CA TYR A 290 16.00 -15.18 2.95
C TYR A 290 16.29 -13.73 3.36
N ASN A 291 17.55 -13.48 3.80
CA ASN A 291 18.10 -12.22 4.35
C ASN A 291 17.43 -11.76 5.64
#